data_8cbd44dfac5cb64a0e9d5f9ecd85f75d
#
_entry.id   8cbd44dfac5cb64a0e9d5f9ecd85f75d
#
_cell.length_a   1.000
_cell.length_b   1.000
_cell.length_c   1.000
_cell.angle_alpha   90.00
_cell.angle_beta   90.00
_cell.angle_gamma   90.00
#
_symmetry.space_group_name_H-M   'P 1'
#
loop_
_entity.id
_entity.type
_entity.pdbx_description
1 polymer ?
#
loop_
_entity_poly.entity_id
_entity_poly.type
_entity_poly.pdbx_seq_one_letter_code
_entity_poly.pdbx_strand_id
1 'polypeptide(L)'
;MLKLLIADDEKTIRETIRSFIDWEALDIEVVGTAKDGIEAYNMILDLYPDIVLTDIRMPGLSGLELIEKMYEINKDMQFIILSGYNEFEYAKTAMQYGVRHYLLKPCSEQQIINSIREIKQDYQIRMAQKNILAEHDQLKNQFYTSMLINIVNHYLAQGSDLTPEQEDSFYTEYRRHFGNAR
;
A
#
# COMPACT_ATOMS: atom_id res chain seq x y z
N MET A 1 -4.76 -12.78 1.01
CA MET A 1 -5.57 -12.46 2.20
C MET A 1 -5.01 -11.19 2.79
N LEU A 2 -5.82 -10.13 2.94
CA LEU A 2 -5.38 -8.86 3.54
C LEU A 2 -5.51 -8.97 5.06
N LYS A 3 -4.60 -8.33 5.79
CA LYS A 3 -4.54 -8.32 7.25
C LYS A 3 -5.31 -7.13 7.81
N LEU A 4 -6.21 -7.38 8.76
CA LEU A 4 -7.03 -6.38 9.44
C LEU A 4 -6.66 -6.30 10.93
N LEU A 5 -6.40 -5.09 11.43
CA LEU A 5 -6.36 -4.76 12.85
C LEU A 5 -7.62 -4.01 13.24
N ILE A 6 -8.23 -4.36 14.38
CA ILE A 6 -9.40 -3.68 14.93
C ILE A 6 -8.98 -2.96 16.22
N ALA A 7 -9.19 -1.64 16.31
CA ALA A 7 -8.86 -0.82 17.46
C ALA A 7 -10.08 -0.03 17.94
N ASP A 8 -10.50 -0.25 19.17
CA ASP A 8 -11.63 0.43 19.81
C ASP A 8 -11.48 0.27 21.32
N ASP A 9 -11.76 1.26 22.14
CA ASP A 9 -11.62 1.14 23.60
C ASP A 9 -12.73 0.30 24.22
N GLU A 10 -13.89 0.19 23.54
CA GLU A 10 -15.00 -0.64 24.00
C GLU A 10 -14.83 -2.12 23.60
N LYS A 11 -14.55 -2.96 24.60
CA LYS A 11 -14.36 -4.41 24.40
C LYS A 11 -15.51 -5.06 23.63
N THR A 12 -16.74 -4.67 23.96
CA THR A 12 -17.95 -5.24 23.33
C THR A 12 -18.00 -4.94 21.84
N ILE A 13 -17.60 -3.73 21.42
CA ILE A 13 -17.55 -3.34 20.00
C ILE A 13 -16.49 -4.18 19.27
N ARG A 14 -15.27 -4.27 19.83
CA ARG A 14 -14.19 -5.09 19.23
C ARG A 14 -14.59 -6.54 19.02
N GLU A 15 -15.18 -7.17 20.06
CA GLU A 15 -15.60 -8.57 19.99
C GLU A 15 -16.76 -8.76 19.03
N THR A 16 -17.71 -7.84 19.00
CA THR A 16 -18.84 -7.86 18.07
C THR A 16 -18.33 -7.79 16.62
N ILE A 17 -17.54 -6.79 16.28
CA ILE A 17 -17.00 -6.64 14.91
C ILE A 17 -16.20 -7.88 14.51
N ARG A 18 -15.36 -8.39 15.42
CA ARG A 18 -14.53 -9.57 15.15
C ARG A 18 -15.36 -10.84 14.88
N SER A 19 -16.48 -11.03 15.60
CA SER A 19 -17.24 -12.29 15.60
C SER A 19 -18.44 -12.32 14.67
N PHE A 20 -19.04 -11.16 14.36
CA PHE A 20 -20.27 -11.12 13.55
C PHE A 20 -19.99 -11.11 12.04
N ILE A 21 -18.82 -10.64 11.62
CA ILE A 21 -18.44 -10.58 10.20
C ILE A 21 -17.68 -11.86 9.84
N ASP A 22 -18.10 -12.51 8.76
CA ASP A 22 -17.36 -13.63 8.16
C ASP A 22 -16.15 -13.08 7.37
N TRP A 23 -15.06 -12.89 8.09
CA TRP A 23 -13.83 -12.34 7.54
C TRP A 23 -13.17 -13.27 6.53
N GLU A 24 -13.29 -14.57 6.71
CA GLU A 24 -12.74 -15.58 5.81
C GLU A 24 -13.43 -15.50 4.43
N ALA A 25 -14.75 -15.37 4.41
CA ALA A 25 -15.52 -15.16 3.16
C ALA A 25 -15.14 -13.86 2.43
N LEU A 26 -14.59 -12.88 3.16
CA LEU A 26 -14.06 -11.63 2.59
C LEU A 26 -12.58 -11.74 2.22
N ASP A 27 -11.91 -12.87 2.43
CA ASP A 27 -10.46 -13.06 2.25
C ASP A 27 -9.65 -12.04 3.08
N ILE A 28 -10.07 -11.87 4.34
CA ILE A 28 -9.46 -10.99 5.35
C ILE A 28 -9.00 -11.84 6.54
N GLU A 29 -7.82 -11.57 7.04
CA GLU A 29 -7.28 -12.13 8.27
C GLU A 29 -7.32 -11.06 9.37
N VAL A 30 -8.10 -11.27 10.43
CA VAL A 30 -8.06 -10.39 11.61
C VAL A 30 -6.84 -10.75 12.44
N VAL A 31 -5.75 -10.02 12.26
CA VAL A 31 -4.45 -10.28 12.90
C VAL A 31 -4.41 -9.86 14.36
N GLY A 32 -5.33 -9.01 14.81
CA GLY A 32 -5.40 -8.61 16.20
C GLY A 32 -6.52 -7.62 16.52
N THR A 33 -6.66 -7.36 17.84
CA THR A 33 -7.54 -6.32 18.35
C THR A 33 -6.81 -5.51 19.42
N ALA A 34 -6.89 -4.19 19.35
CA ALA A 34 -6.27 -3.26 20.28
C ALA A 34 -7.34 -2.52 21.09
N LYS A 35 -7.09 -2.32 22.39
CA LYS A 35 -8.01 -1.66 23.32
C LYS A 35 -7.76 -0.15 23.46
N ASP A 36 -6.65 0.35 22.92
CA ASP A 36 -6.28 1.76 22.93
C ASP A 36 -5.33 2.05 21.77
N GLY A 37 -5.09 3.33 21.52
CA GLY A 37 -4.28 3.75 20.39
C GLY A 37 -2.80 3.43 20.52
N ILE A 38 -2.26 3.29 21.76
CA ILE A 38 -0.84 2.92 21.97
C ILE A 38 -0.66 1.45 21.63
N GLU A 39 -1.56 0.58 22.09
CA GLU A 39 -1.54 -0.84 21.74
C GLU A 39 -1.72 -1.01 20.21
N ALA A 40 -2.66 -0.27 19.61
CA ALA A 40 -2.86 -0.28 18.16
C ALA A 40 -1.58 0.10 17.41
N TYR A 41 -0.92 1.17 17.82
CA TYR A 41 0.35 1.61 17.23
C TYR A 41 1.42 0.53 17.27
N ASN A 42 1.64 -0.09 18.44
CA ASN A 42 2.63 -1.15 18.60
C ASN A 42 2.28 -2.38 17.75
N MET A 43 0.99 -2.79 17.75
CA MET A 43 0.54 -3.92 16.95
C MET A 43 0.67 -3.65 15.44
N ILE A 44 0.48 -2.42 14.98
CA ILE A 44 0.70 -2.05 13.57
C ILE A 44 2.17 -2.25 13.19
N LEU A 45 3.10 -1.84 14.04
CA LEU A 45 4.54 -2.00 13.80
C LEU A 45 5.00 -3.46 13.81
N ASP A 46 4.33 -4.31 14.60
CA ASP A 46 4.70 -5.72 14.75
C ASP A 46 4.03 -6.61 13.68
N LEU A 47 2.76 -6.36 13.36
CA LEU A 47 1.93 -7.24 12.52
C LEU A 47 1.81 -6.78 11.07
N TYR A 48 2.14 -5.53 10.77
CA TYR A 48 2.05 -4.92 9.44
C TYR A 48 0.67 -5.16 8.78
N PRO A 49 -0.44 -4.69 9.39
CA PRO A 49 -1.75 -4.84 8.80
C PRO A 49 -1.88 -3.99 7.53
N ASP A 50 -2.69 -4.49 6.58
CA ASP A 50 -3.05 -3.75 5.37
C ASP A 50 -4.18 -2.75 5.65
N ILE A 51 -5.07 -3.11 6.59
CA ILE A 51 -6.26 -2.36 6.96
C ILE A 51 -6.31 -2.19 8.48
N VAL A 52 -6.61 -1.00 8.92
CA VAL A 52 -6.88 -0.70 10.34
C VAL A 52 -8.29 -0.13 10.47
N LEU A 53 -9.14 -0.82 11.21
CA LEU A 53 -10.45 -0.32 11.61
C LEU A 53 -10.31 0.25 13.00
N THR A 54 -10.50 1.56 13.17
CA THR A 54 -10.20 2.26 14.42
C THR A 54 -11.33 3.18 14.86
N ASP A 55 -11.59 3.23 16.17
CA ASP A 55 -12.33 4.34 16.75
C ASP A 55 -11.47 5.62 16.73
N ILE A 56 -12.13 6.78 16.73
CA ILE A 56 -11.46 8.07 16.86
C ILE A 56 -11.01 8.31 18.29
N ARG A 57 -11.89 8.06 19.26
CA ARG A 57 -11.64 8.38 20.67
C ARG A 57 -11.17 7.16 21.42
N MET A 58 -9.85 7.04 21.53
CA MET A 58 -9.22 6.01 22.32
C MET A 58 -8.25 6.61 23.37
N PRO A 59 -8.06 5.96 24.52
CA PRO A 59 -7.06 6.38 25.49
C PRO A 59 -5.64 6.36 24.92
N GLY A 60 -4.82 7.26 25.40
CA GLY A 60 -3.39 7.34 25.09
C GLY A 60 -3.06 7.94 23.74
N LEU A 61 -3.57 7.38 22.66
CA LEU A 61 -3.42 7.87 21.29
C LEU A 61 -4.78 7.78 20.59
N SER A 62 -5.30 8.89 20.08
CA SER A 62 -6.54 8.90 19.31
C SER A 62 -6.36 8.22 17.96
N GLY A 63 -7.48 7.77 17.36
CA GLY A 63 -7.43 7.17 16.02
C GLY A 63 -6.88 8.13 14.95
N LEU A 64 -7.12 9.44 15.09
CA LEU A 64 -6.56 10.44 14.17
C LEU A 64 -5.05 10.61 14.32
N GLU A 65 -4.54 10.68 15.55
CA GLU A 65 -3.09 10.72 15.80
C GLU A 65 -2.40 9.43 15.34
N LEU A 66 -3.08 8.28 15.47
CA LEU A 66 -2.61 7.01 14.93
C LEU A 66 -2.47 7.06 13.40
N ILE A 67 -3.48 7.57 12.70
CA ILE A 67 -3.50 7.75 11.24
C ILE A 67 -2.37 8.69 10.81
N GLU A 68 -2.21 9.84 11.46
CA GLU A 68 -1.16 10.81 11.16
C GLU A 68 0.23 10.17 11.24
N LYS A 69 0.52 9.46 12.35
CA LYS A 69 1.81 8.76 12.53
C LYS A 69 2.04 7.68 11.48
N MET A 70 1.01 6.92 11.13
CA MET A 70 1.12 5.83 10.16
C MET A 70 1.24 6.34 8.73
N TYR A 71 0.63 7.49 8.39
CA TYR A 71 0.75 8.11 7.08
C TYR A 71 2.20 8.44 6.71
N GLU A 72 3.04 8.82 7.70
CA GLU A 72 4.46 9.06 7.48
C GLU A 72 5.27 7.77 7.24
N ILE A 73 4.82 6.64 7.81
CA ILE A 73 5.53 5.36 7.77
C ILE A 73 5.08 4.51 6.58
N ASN A 74 3.78 4.40 6.35
CA ASN A 74 3.19 3.56 5.31
C ASN A 74 1.94 4.20 4.70
N LYS A 75 2.11 4.84 3.56
CA LYS A 75 1.00 5.49 2.81
C LYS A 75 0.05 4.51 2.13
N ASP A 76 0.43 3.24 2.00
CA ASP A 76 -0.42 2.21 1.38
C ASP A 76 -1.43 1.60 2.38
N MET A 77 -1.20 1.78 3.71
CA MET A 77 -2.11 1.31 4.75
C MET A 77 -3.46 2.00 4.66
N GLN A 78 -4.54 1.22 4.75
CA GLN A 78 -5.89 1.74 4.65
C GLN A 78 -6.54 1.83 6.02
N PHE A 79 -7.28 2.92 6.24
CA PHE A 79 -8.00 3.13 7.50
C PHE A 79 -9.50 3.18 7.26
N ILE A 80 -10.25 2.51 8.15
CA ILE A 80 -11.70 2.65 8.32
C ILE A 80 -11.92 3.26 9.70
N ILE A 81 -12.52 4.44 9.75
CA ILE A 81 -12.81 5.12 11.01
C ILE A 81 -14.23 4.80 11.45
N LEU A 82 -14.37 4.43 12.72
CA LEU A 82 -15.63 4.37 13.42
C LEU A 82 -15.74 5.60 14.34
N SER A 83 -16.84 6.34 14.26
CA SER A 83 -17.03 7.53 15.10
C SER A 83 -18.43 7.56 15.71
N GLY A 84 -18.52 7.85 17.00
CA GLY A 84 -19.78 7.99 17.72
C GLY A 84 -20.53 9.30 17.46
N TYR A 85 -19.90 10.25 16.81
CA TYR A 85 -20.47 11.58 16.60
C TYR A 85 -20.20 12.12 15.20
N ASN A 86 -21.13 12.98 14.77
CA ASN A 86 -21.05 13.69 13.49
C ASN A 86 -20.05 14.85 13.58
N GLU A 87 -18.81 14.55 13.97
CA GLU A 87 -17.75 15.55 14.12
C GLU A 87 -17.08 15.75 12.75
N PHE A 88 -17.65 16.68 11.99
CA PHE A 88 -17.19 17.05 10.66
C PHE A 88 -15.68 17.37 10.60
N GLU A 89 -15.13 17.96 11.66
CA GLU A 89 -13.72 18.32 11.73
C GLU A 89 -12.82 17.06 11.77
N TYR A 90 -13.25 15.99 12.43
CA TYR A 90 -12.48 14.74 12.43
C TYR A 90 -12.48 14.05 11.06
N ALA A 91 -13.66 14.03 10.41
CA ALA A 91 -13.74 13.51 9.05
C ALA A 91 -12.85 14.31 8.09
N LYS A 92 -12.86 15.64 8.17
CA LYS A 92 -12.02 16.53 7.37
C LYS A 92 -10.54 16.28 7.61
N THR A 93 -10.12 16.14 8.87
CA THR A 93 -8.73 15.83 9.22
C THR A 93 -8.31 14.47 8.69
N ALA A 94 -9.14 13.44 8.86
CA ALA A 94 -8.87 12.10 8.35
C ALA A 94 -8.69 12.08 6.81
N MET A 95 -9.52 12.84 6.09
CA MET A 95 -9.42 12.96 4.63
C MET A 95 -8.10 13.59 4.16
N GLN A 96 -7.48 14.47 4.95
CA GLN A 96 -6.17 15.04 4.62
C GLN A 96 -5.05 13.97 4.59
N TYR A 97 -5.23 12.90 5.37
CA TYR A 97 -4.34 11.73 5.39
C TYR A 97 -4.79 10.60 4.46
N GLY A 98 -5.75 10.89 3.55
CA GLY A 98 -6.19 9.93 2.53
C GLY A 98 -7.20 8.89 3.01
N VAL A 99 -7.76 9.04 4.22
CA VAL A 99 -8.82 8.16 4.72
C VAL A 99 -10.11 8.43 3.93
N ARG A 100 -10.68 7.37 3.36
CA ARG A 100 -11.92 7.43 2.57
C ARG A 100 -13.13 6.85 3.27
N HIS A 101 -12.89 5.97 4.26
CA HIS A 101 -13.94 5.21 4.94
C HIS A 101 -14.14 5.74 6.35
N TYR A 102 -15.21 6.52 6.49
CA TYR A 102 -15.64 7.11 7.76
C TYR A 102 -17.08 6.67 8.05
N LEU A 103 -17.26 5.86 9.09
CA LEU A 103 -18.54 5.27 9.47
C LEU A 103 -19.02 5.84 10.81
N LEU A 104 -20.29 6.22 10.87
CA LEU A 104 -20.91 6.71 12.10
C LEU A 104 -21.44 5.54 12.92
N LYS A 105 -21.13 5.51 14.22
CA LYS A 105 -21.75 4.60 15.20
C LYS A 105 -23.16 5.09 15.55
N PRO A 106 -24.19 4.20 15.61
CA PRO A 106 -24.07 2.77 15.35
C PRO A 106 -23.97 2.46 13.85
N CYS A 107 -22.91 1.74 13.43
CA CYS A 107 -22.77 1.30 12.07
C CYS A 107 -23.27 -0.16 11.92
N SER A 108 -23.82 -0.47 10.75
CA SER A 108 -24.21 -1.83 10.40
C SER A 108 -23.00 -2.65 9.94
N GLU A 109 -23.09 -3.97 10.11
CA GLU A 109 -22.14 -4.92 9.53
C GLU A 109 -21.91 -4.66 8.03
N GLN A 110 -23.01 -4.43 7.30
CA GLN A 110 -22.96 -4.19 5.85
C GLN A 110 -22.14 -2.96 5.45
N GLN A 111 -22.12 -1.91 6.28
CA GLN A 111 -21.31 -0.71 6.01
C GLN A 111 -19.81 -1.03 6.14
N ILE A 112 -19.42 -1.81 7.14
CA ILE A 112 -18.03 -2.28 7.31
C ILE A 112 -17.64 -3.17 6.13
N ILE A 113 -18.47 -4.14 5.78
CA ILE A 113 -18.23 -5.05 4.65
C ILE A 113 -18.08 -4.28 3.33
N ASN A 114 -18.91 -3.26 3.08
CA ASN A 114 -18.80 -2.46 1.88
C ASN A 114 -17.47 -1.70 1.83
N SER A 115 -17.05 -1.08 2.95
CA SER A 115 -15.75 -0.40 3.03
C SER A 115 -14.58 -1.36 2.76
N ILE A 116 -14.63 -2.57 3.31
CA ILE A 116 -13.62 -3.61 3.05
C ILE A 116 -13.60 -4.00 1.57
N ARG A 117 -14.76 -4.18 0.94
CA ARG A 117 -14.83 -4.52 -0.50
C ARG A 117 -14.25 -3.43 -1.38
N GLU A 118 -14.53 -2.17 -1.10
CA GLU A 118 -13.97 -1.03 -1.82
C GLU A 118 -12.43 -0.98 -1.66
N ILE A 119 -11.92 -1.15 -0.45
CA ILE A 119 -10.48 -1.23 -0.18
C ILE A 119 -9.83 -2.37 -0.97
N LYS A 120 -10.45 -3.56 -0.98
CA LYS A 120 -9.94 -4.71 -1.75
C LYS A 120 -9.90 -4.44 -3.23
N GLN A 121 -10.94 -3.82 -3.78
CA GLN A 121 -10.99 -3.44 -5.19
C GLN A 121 -9.86 -2.47 -5.54
N ASP A 122 -9.68 -1.42 -4.75
CA ASP A 122 -8.60 -0.45 -4.93
C ASP A 122 -7.22 -1.10 -4.82
N TYR A 123 -7.05 -2.05 -3.89
CA TYR A 123 -5.82 -2.81 -3.75
C TYR A 123 -5.52 -3.66 -4.99
N GLN A 124 -6.51 -4.36 -5.53
CA GLN A 124 -6.37 -5.17 -6.74
C GLN A 124 -5.99 -4.31 -7.95
N ILE A 125 -6.63 -3.14 -8.13
CA ILE A 125 -6.31 -2.21 -9.21
C ILE A 125 -4.86 -1.72 -9.09
N ARG A 126 -4.42 -1.33 -7.89
CA ARG A 126 -3.04 -0.87 -7.65
C ARG A 126 -2.01 -1.97 -7.92
N MET A 127 -2.30 -3.20 -7.51
CA MET A 127 -1.41 -4.34 -7.77
C MET A 127 -1.32 -4.68 -9.26
N ALA A 128 -2.44 -4.65 -9.99
CA ALA A 128 -2.45 -4.83 -11.43
C ALA A 128 -1.61 -3.76 -12.15
N GLN A 129 -1.72 -2.50 -11.74
CA GLN A 129 -0.91 -1.40 -12.29
C GLN A 129 0.58 -1.57 -12.00
N LYS A 130 0.95 -1.96 -10.76
CA LYS A 130 2.35 -2.24 -10.39
C LYS A 130 2.94 -3.39 -11.22
N ASN A 131 2.16 -4.44 -11.45
CA ASN A 131 2.61 -5.58 -12.28
C ASN A 131 2.84 -5.19 -13.73
N ILE A 132 1.94 -4.42 -14.34
CA ILE A 132 2.08 -3.92 -15.72
C ILE A 132 3.36 -3.08 -15.86
N LEU A 133 3.63 -2.19 -14.90
CA LEU A 133 4.85 -1.39 -14.90
C LEU A 133 6.11 -2.25 -14.76
N ALA A 134 6.09 -3.25 -13.88
CA ALA A 134 7.21 -4.17 -13.68
C ALA A 134 7.49 -5.02 -14.94
N GLU A 135 6.45 -5.53 -15.60
CA GLU A 135 6.57 -6.27 -16.87
C GLU A 135 7.13 -5.37 -17.97
N HIS A 136 6.66 -4.14 -18.08
CA HIS A 136 7.19 -3.18 -19.05
C HIS A 136 8.67 -2.91 -18.82
N ASP A 137 9.10 -2.69 -17.59
CA ASP A 137 10.51 -2.45 -17.25
C ASP A 137 11.38 -3.71 -17.53
N GLN A 138 10.84 -4.90 -17.27
CA GLN A 138 11.51 -6.15 -17.57
C GLN A 138 11.70 -6.34 -19.09
N LEU A 139 10.67 -6.12 -19.89
CA LEU A 139 10.72 -6.19 -21.35
C LEU A 139 11.72 -5.17 -21.92
N LYS A 140 11.70 -3.95 -21.39
CA LYS A 140 12.64 -2.91 -21.75
C LYS A 140 14.08 -3.32 -21.49
N ASN A 141 14.38 -3.87 -20.32
CA ASN A 141 15.70 -4.36 -19.97
C ASN A 141 16.15 -5.53 -20.85
N GLN A 142 15.27 -6.49 -21.16
CA GLN A 142 15.55 -7.59 -22.06
C GLN A 142 15.86 -7.09 -23.49
N PHE A 143 15.10 -6.13 -23.99
CA PHE A 143 15.32 -5.52 -25.30
C PHE A 143 16.71 -4.86 -25.37
N TYR A 144 17.08 -4.04 -24.36
CA TYR A 144 18.38 -3.39 -24.32
C TYR A 144 19.53 -4.40 -24.21
N THR A 145 19.39 -5.45 -23.39
CA THR A 145 20.40 -6.49 -23.27
C THR A 145 20.60 -7.22 -24.59
N SER A 146 19.51 -7.57 -25.29
CA SER A 146 19.58 -8.23 -26.60
C SER A 146 20.23 -7.33 -27.66
N MET A 147 19.90 -6.04 -27.66
CA MET A 147 20.50 -5.07 -28.56
C MET A 147 22.01 -4.93 -28.33
N LEU A 148 22.45 -4.85 -27.06
CA LEU A 148 23.89 -4.80 -26.72
C LEU A 148 24.62 -6.06 -27.16
N ILE A 149 24.06 -7.25 -26.93
CA ILE A 149 24.65 -8.52 -27.36
C ILE A 149 24.79 -8.54 -28.87
N ASN A 150 23.79 -8.09 -29.63
CA ASN A 150 23.86 -8.03 -31.08
C ASN A 150 24.94 -7.07 -31.59
N ILE A 151 25.06 -5.90 -30.94
CA ILE A 151 26.12 -4.93 -31.27
C ILE A 151 27.48 -5.52 -31.01
N VAL A 152 27.72 -6.12 -29.82
CA VAL A 152 29.02 -6.75 -29.47
C VAL A 152 29.34 -7.88 -30.44
N ASN A 153 28.38 -8.75 -30.73
CA ASN A 153 28.61 -9.88 -31.68
C ASN A 153 28.90 -9.37 -33.08
N HIS A 154 28.27 -8.32 -33.54
CA HIS A 154 28.53 -7.71 -34.85
C HIS A 154 29.98 -7.22 -34.94
N TYR A 155 30.48 -6.53 -33.92
CA TYR A 155 31.87 -6.05 -33.90
C TYR A 155 32.87 -7.16 -33.76
N LEU A 156 32.63 -8.17 -32.93
CA LEU A 156 33.53 -9.33 -32.81
C LEU A 156 33.59 -10.15 -34.09
N ALA A 157 32.51 -10.27 -34.85
CA ALA A 157 32.47 -11.02 -36.11
C ALA A 157 33.19 -10.31 -37.24
N GLN A 158 33.31 -8.97 -37.23
CA GLN A 158 33.97 -8.20 -38.28
C GLN A 158 35.49 -8.06 -38.08
N GLY A 159 36.04 -8.44 -36.93
CA GLY A 159 37.50 -8.41 -36.64
C GLY A 159 38.13 -7.02 -36.77
N SER A 160 37.33 -5.96 -36.73
CA SER A 160 37.79 -4.59 -36.88
C SER A 160 37.69 -3.83 -35.56
N ASP A 161 38.71 -3.08 -35.22
CA ASP A 161 38.67 -2.10 -34.14
C ASP A 161 37.57 -1.07 -34.43
N LEU A 162 36.83 -0.72 -33.42
CA LEU A 162 35.82 0.34 -33.49
C LEU A 162 36.48 1.62 -34.01
N THR A 163 35.88 2.28 -34.99
CA THR A 163 36.32 3.64 -35.30
C THR A 163 35.99 4.59 -34.13
N PRO A 164 36.75 5.63 -33.88
CA PRO A 164 36.47 6.60 -32.79
C PRO A 164 35.04 7.15 -32.79
N GLU A 165 34.43 7.32 -33.95
CA GLU A 165 33.03 7.76 -34.09
C GLU A 165 32.03 6.67 -33.66
N GLN A 166 32.31 5.42 -33.89
CA GLN A 166 31.48 4.28 -33.48
C GLN A 166 31.58 4.04 -31.99
N GLU A 167 32.76 4.20 -31.39
CA GLU A 167 32.97 4.16 -29.94
C GLU A 167 32.16 5.27 -29.25
N ASP A 168 32.24 6.50 -29.73
CA ASP A 168 31.54 7.63 -29.12
C ASP A 168 30.03 7.51 -29.24
N SER A 169 29.52 7.01 -30.37
CA SER A 169 28.11 6.70 -30.57
C SER A 169 27.64 5.61 -29.59
N PHE A 170 28.42 4.52 -29.42
CA PHE A 170 28.13 3.44 -28.48
C PHE A 170 28.09 3.93 -27.04
N TYR A 171 29.11 4.67 -26.60
CA TYR A 171 29.17 5.22 -25.24
C TYR A 171 28.11 6.27 -24.97
N THR A 172 27.70 7.05 -25.97
CA THR A 172 26.62 8.02 -25.86
C THR A 172 25.29 7.33 -25.65
N GLU A 173 25.01 6.27 -26.43
CA GLU A 173 23.79 5.48 -26.32
C GLU A 173 23.76 4.66 -25.02
N TYR A 174 24.89 4.08 -24.63
CA TYR A 174 25.05 3.40 -23.34
C TYR A 174 24.78 4.35 -22.17
N ARG A 175 25.40 5.54 -22.16
CA ARG A 175 25.17 6.55 -21.10
C ARG A 175 23.73 7.05 -21.07
N ARG A 176 23.09 7.21 -22.22
CA ARG A 176 21.69 7.64 -22.32
C ARG A 176 20.73 6.67 -21.68
N HIS A 177 21.03 5.36 -21.74
CA HIS A 177 20.15 4.30 -21.28
C HIS A 177 20.52 3.75 -19.90
N PHE A 178 21.81 3.78 -19.53
CA PHE A 178 22.34 3.19 -18.30
C PHE A 178 23.05 4.19 -17.38
N GLY A 179 23.25 5.41 -17.80
CA GLY A 179 24.09 6.41 -17.11
C GLY A 179 23.56 6.92 -15.75
N ASN A 180 22.38 6.49 -15.31
CA ASN A 180 21.80 6.82 -14.01
C ASN A 180 21.68 5.62 -13.06
N ALA A 181 22.28 4.49 -13.38
CA ALA A 181 22.35 3.36 -12.44
C ALA A 181 23.56 3.61 -11.51
N ARG A 182 23.30 4.27 -10.38
CA ARG A 182 24.16 4.25 -9.19
C ARG A 182 23.53 3.36 -8.16
#